data_9580d7b966cad96ee20699f7e72d4f36
#
_entry.id   9580d7b966cad96ee20699f7e72d4f36
#
_cell.length_a   1.000
_cell.length_b   1.000
_cell.length_c   1.000
_cell.angle_alpha   90.00
_cell.angle_beta   90.00
_cell.angle_gamma   90.00
#
_symmetry.space_group_name_H-M   'P 1'
#
loop_
_entity.id
_entity.type
_entity.pdbx_description
1 polymer ?
#
loop_
_entity_poly.entity_id
_entity_poly.type
_entity_poly.pdbx_seq_one_letter_code
_entity_poly.pdbx_strand_id
1 'polypeptide(L)'
;MQFKLPSVLLASLLLTACGSAIVNPVTGQAERSVMSEEAEIAQGAKGHQDVLKEYGAYANPSVQKYVNDLGQRLAAQSHRKQLQWHFTVLDSPEINAFALPGGYVYVTRGIMAYMESEADLAGVVGHEIGHVTARHGAQRATSQQNAGLGVFAASILGAVAEAYGVAGAGQLAGQVSQTVAAGYIASYGRDQELQADSLGAEYLARTTYDPRNMIDVITVLKNQERFAADLAKEQGRAAPAQGDWLASHPSNDQRLQTITQLANQYKGSYTDEGRARYLKVIAGMSFGDSAAQGITRGRNFYHQDLGIALTAPQGWQVRNDAEQLALINVAGDAGLIVRVLPPQAGKSHADIIRTVLKPTQGRTDATTLNGLPSTRFNGTVQNAQGQAQALEVTLVTGPQDRTYMLQFSAKTAQALQSARVGLREAEGSFRALTGQDRNAAKPWAIRTVTYPKGGFAELARTSPIDRPEQQLRLINGFYSGGEPKVGALVKVVETLQ
;
A
#
# COMPACT_ATOMS: atom_id res chain seq x y z
N MET A 1 -4.56 -64.15 -46.84
CA MET A 1 -4.88 -63.47 -45.57
C MET A 1 -4.32 -62.07 -45.65
N GLN A 2 -5.19 -61.07 -45.96
CA GLN A 2 -4.83 -59.67 -46.04
C GLN A 2 -5.12 -59.01 -44.68
N PHE A 3 -4.10 -58.51 -43.98
CA PHE A 3 -4.24 -57.71 -42.78
C PHE A 3 -4.47 -56.26 -43.21
N LYS A 4 -5.66 -55.74 -42.88
CA LYS A 4 -6.00 -54.30 -42.96
C LYS A 4 -5.48 -53.61 -41.71
N LEU A 5 -4.54 -52.68 -41.82
CA LEU A 5 -4.21 -51.70 -40.77
C LEU A 5 -5.31 -50.65 -40.64
N PRO A 6 -5.76 -50.27 -39.45
CA PRO A 6 -6.65 -49.12 -39.30
C PRO A 6 -5.80 -47.84 -39.27
N SER A 7 -6.18 -46.92 -40.12
CA SER A 7 -5.67 -45.54 -40.15
C SER A 7 -6.04 -44.82 -38.88
N VAL A 8 -5.09 -44.61 -37.99
CA VAL A 8 -5.25 -43.73 -36.83
C VAL A 8 -5.17 -42.29 -37.31
N LEU A 9 -6.32 -41.63 -37.36
CA LEU A 9 -6.42 -40.19 -37.60
C LEU A 9 -5.87 -39.47 -36.37
N LEU A 10 -4.66 -38.93 -36.46
CA LEU A 10 -4.04 -38.06 -35.48
C LEU A 10 -4.74 -36.70 -35.56
N ALA A 11 -5.81 -36.52 -34.77
CA ALA A 11 -6.44 -35.22 -34.57
C ALA A 11 -5.48 -34.36 -33.79
N SER A 12 -4.70 -33.54 -34.49
CA SER A 12 -3.91 -32.45 -33.90
C SER A 12 -4.88 -31.43 -33.31
N LEU A 13 -5.18 -31.54 -32.02
CA LEU A 13 -5.77 -30.45 -31.24
C LEU A 13 -4.74 -29.30 -31.22
N LEU A 14 -4.87 -28.40 -32.16
CA LEU A 14 -4.30 -27.06 -32.04
C LEU A 14 -5.05 -26.40 -30.87
N LEU A 15 -4.44 -26.46 -29.71
CA LEU A 15 -4.74 -25.55 -28.59
C LEU A 15 -4.42 -24.15 -29.12
N THR A 16 -5.40 -23.51 -29.72
CA THR A 16 -5.37 -22.07 -29.95
C THR A 16 -5.29 -21.41 -28.59
N ALA A 17 -4.10 -20.93 -28.24
CA ALA A 17 -3.92 -20.02 -27.12
C ALA A 17 -4.91 -18.87 -27.33
N CYS A 18 -6.00 -18.85 -26.55
CA CYS A 18 -7.09 -17.89 -26.65
C CYS A 18 -6.63 -16.52 -26.15
N GLY A 19 -5.92 -15.76 -26.99
CA GLY A 19 -5.71 -14.33 -26.83
C GLY A 19 -6.30 -13.61 -28.03
N SER A 20 -7.08 -12.56 -27.78
CA SER A 20 -7.58 -11.68 -28.85
C SER A 20 -6.44 -10.81 -29.36
N ALA A 21 -6.40 -10.55 -30.66
CA ALA A 21 -5.54 -9.51 -31.21
C ALA A 21 -6.17 -8.15 -30.86
N ILE A 22 -5.46 -7.35 -30.09
CA ILE A 22 -5.88 -6.02 -29.66
C ILE A 22 -4.84 -5.02 -30.15
N VAL A 23 -5.31 -3.89 -30.67
CA VAL A 23 -4.42 -2.80 -31.08
C VAL A 23 -3.95 -2.07 -29.81
N ASN A 24 -2.63 -1.99 -29.60
CA ASN A 24 -2.06 -1.19 -28.51
C ASN A 24 -2.34 0.30 -28.80
N PRO A 25 -2.99 1.01 -27.91
CA PRO A 25 -3.40 2.41 -28.15
C PRO A 25 -2.24 3.39 -28.32
N VAL A 26 -1.05 3.03 -27.82
CA VAL A 26 0.16 3.87 -27.90
C VAL A 26 0.98 3.60 -29.15
N THR A 27 1.21 2.31 -29.45
CA THR A 27 2.09 1.91 -30.58
C THR A 27 1.33 1.73 -31.89
N GLY A 28 0.01 1.58 -31.84
CA GLY A 28 -0.83 1.23 -33.00
C GLY A 28 -0.61 -0.20 -33.50
N GLN A 29 0.22 -1.01 -32.84
CA GLN A 29 0.51 -2.38 -33.26
C GLN A 29 -0.50 -3.36 -32.66
N ALA A 30 -0.77 -4.42 -33.39
CA ALA A 30 -1.60 -5.52 -32.90
C ALA A 30 -0.78 -6.38 -31.93
N GLU A 31 -1.28 -6.51 -30.70
CA GLU A 31 -0.71 -7.35 -29.64
C GLU A 31 -1.69 -8.47 -29.29
N ARG A 32 -1.15 -9.64 -28.94
CA ARG A 32 -1.97 -10.70 -28.35
C ARG A 32 -2.22 -10.38 -26.88
N SER A 33 -3.48 -10.31 -26.47
CA SER A 33 -3.86 -10.09 -25.08
C SER A 33 -4.87 -11.13 -24.63
N VAL A 34 -4.69 -11.62 -23.41
CA VAL A 34 -5.66 -12.50 -22.74
C VAL A 34 -6.85 -11.72 -22.15
N MET A 35 -6.77 -10.38 -22.17
CA MET A 35 -7.82 -9.49 -21.65
C MET A 35 -8.34 -8.56 -22.76
N SER A 36 -9.66 -8.57 -22.95
CA SER A 36 -10.35 -7.51 -23.70
C SER A 36 -10.39 -6.20 -22.91
N GLU A 37 -10.81 -5.11 -23.51
CA GLU A 37 -11.00 -3.82 -22.81
C GLU A 37 -12.09 -3.93 -21.74
N GLU A 38 -13.17 -4.63 -22.04
CA GLU A 38 -14.28 -4.88 -21.09
C GLU A 38 -13.80 -5.72 -19.90
N ALA A 39 -12.93 -6.70 -20.13
CA ALA A 39 -12.35 -7.51 -19.05
C ALA A 39 -11.40 -6.68 -18.18
N GLU A 40 -10.61 -5.76 -18.76
CA GLU A 40 -9.79 -4.81 -17.98
C GLU A 40 -10.65 -3.93 -17.07
N ILE A 41 -11.73 -3.35 -17.62
CA ILE A 41 -12.64 -2.48 -16.87
C ILE A 41 -13.31 -3.25 -15.73
N ALA A 42 -13.80 -4.46 -16.01
CA ALA A 42 -14.45 -5.30 -15.00
C ALA A 42 -13.48 -5.72 -13.88
N GLN A 43 -12.23 -6.06 -14.24
CA GLN A 43 -11.19 -6.40 -13.26
C GLN A 43 -10.80 -5.19 -12.41
N GLY A 44 -10.65 -4.01 -13.01
CA GLY A 44 -10.36 -2.78 -12.29
C GLY A 44 -11.47 -2.41 -11.32
N ALA A 45 -12.73 -2.50 -11.74
CA ALA A 45 -13.88 -2.23 -10.88
C ALA A 45 -13.95 -3.16 -9.65
N LYS A 46 -13.63 -4.46 -9.85
CA LYS A 46 -13.55 -5.43 -8.76
C LYS A 46 -12.38 -5.11 -7.82
N GLY A 47 -11.19 -4.92 -8.37
CA GLY A 47 -9.98 -4.61 -7.60
C GLY A 47 -10.10 -3.28 -6.84
N HIS A 48 -10.84 -2.31 -7.36
CA HIS A 48 -11.11 -1.05 -6.69
C HIS A 48 -11.77 -1.24 -5.32
N GLN A 49 -12.72 -2.16 -5.20
CA GLN A 49 -13.37 -2.46 -3.92
C GLN A 49 -12.39 -3.06 -2.91
N ASP A 50 -11.47 -3.88 -3.39
CA ASP A 50 -10.46 -4.52 -2.56
C ASP A 50 -9.41 -3.49 -2.09
N VAL A 51 -8.97 -2.58 -2.98
CA VAL A 51 -8.07 -1.47 -2.62
C VAL A 51 -8.70 -0.56 -1.55
N LEU A 52 -9.99 -0.23 -1.70
CA LEU A 52 -10.67 0.60 -0.71
C LEU A 52 -10.83 -0.07 0.66
N LYS A 53 -10.99 -1.40 0.69
CA LYS A 53 -11.01 -2.15 1.96
C LYS A 53 -9.64 -2.17 2.62
N GLU A 54 -8.58 -2.30 1.83
CA GLU A 54 -7.21 -2.43 2.33
C GLU A 54 -6.64 -1.11 2.83
N TYR A 55 -6.76 -0.04 2.03
CA TYR A 55 -6.14 1.25 2.33
C TYR A 55 -7.10 2.29 2.91
N GLY A 56 -8.39 2.18 2.60
CA GLY A 56 -9.35 3.25 2.84
C GLY A 56 -9.14 4.47 1.92
N ALA A 57 -10.21 5.14 1.54
CA ALA A 57 -10.11 6.45 0.90
C ALA A 57 -9.78 7.52 1.94
N TYR A 58 -8.84 8.42 1.64
CA TYR A 58 -8.52 9.52 2.54
C TYR A 58 -9.73 10.45 2.71
N ALA A 59 -10.19 10.64 3.94
CA ALA A 59 -11.44 11.34 4.27
C ALA A 59 -11.30 12.86 4.19
N ASN A 60 -10.78 13.39 3.08
CA ASN A 60 -10.68 14.82 2.79
C ASN A 60 -11.21 15.12 1.39
N PRO A 61 -12.47 15.61 1.27
CA PRO A 61 -13.10 15.87 -0.02
C PRO A 61 -12.34 16.88 -0.90
N SER A 62 -11.67 17.85 -0.30
CA SER A 62 -10.92 18.87 -1.06
C SER A 62 -9.68 18.25 -1.71
N VAL A 63 -8.96 17.40 -0.99
CA VAL A 63 -7.79 16.66 -1.52
C VAL A 63 -8.22 15.66 -2.58
N GLN A 64 -9.30 14.89 -2.34
CA GLN A 64 -9.87 13.97 -3.32
C GLN A 64 -10.24 14.66 -4.62
N LYS A 65 -11.00 15.77 -4.50
CA LYS A 65 -11.42 16.55 -5.67
C LYS A 65 -10.22 17.10 -6.44
N TYR A 66 -9.23 17.62 -5.74
CA TYR A 66 -8.03 18.19 -6.37
C TYR A 66 -7.26 17.16 -7.19
N VAL A 67 -7.01 15.96 -6.63
CA VAL A 67 -6.32 14.89 -7.34
C VAL A 67 -7.16 14.35 -8.49
N ASN A 68 -8.47 14.22 -8.30
CA ASN A 68 -9.37 13.82 -9.38
C ASN A 68 -9.35 14.84 -10.53
N ASP A 69 -9.47 16.13 -10.24
CA ASP A 69 -9.48 17.18 -11.28
C ASP A 69 -8.14 17.20 -12.05
N LEU A 70 -7.01 17.04 -11.35
CA LEU A 70 -5.69 16.93 -11.97
C LEU A 70 -5.62 15.71 -12.89
N GLY A 71 -6.02 14.55 -12.38
CA GLY A 71 -6.01 13.29 -13.10
C GLY A 71 -6.90 13.34 -14.35
N GLN A 72 -8.10 13.89 -14.25
CA GLN A 72 -9.02 14.05 -15.39
C GLN A 72 -8.41 14.94 -16.50
N ARG A 73 -7.70 16.02 -16.13
CA ARG A 73 -7.01 16.87 -17.11
C ARG A 73 -5.92 16.10 -17.88
N LEU A 74 -5.12 15.31 -17.16
CA LEU A 74 -4.08 14.46 -17.77
C LEU A 74 -4.68 13.35 -18.62
N ALA A 75 -5.68 12.65 -18.11
CA ALA A 75 -6.37 11.55 -18.80
C ALA A 75 -7.04 11.99 -20.10
N ALA A 76 -7.59 13.20 -20.13
CA ALA A 76 -8.17 13.78 -21.34
C ALA A 76 -7.15 13.99 -22.49
N GLN A 77 -5.85 14.04 -22.16
CA GLN A 77 -4.74 14.13 -23.10
C GLN A 77 -4.06 12.78 -23.37
N SER A 78 -4.52 11.70 -22.71
CA SER A 78 -3.97 10.37 -22.89
C SER A 78 -4.45 9.70 -24.18
N HIS A 79 -3.78 8.62 -24.58
CA HIS A 79 -4.16 7.81 -25.73
C HIS A 79 -5.41 6.95 -25.50
N ARG A 80 -5.92 6.88 -24.26
CA ARG A 80 -7.18 6.19 -23.89
C ARG A 80 -8.16 7.15 -23.19
N LYS A 81 -8.33 8.34 -23.73
CA LYS A 81 -9.23 9.39 -23.21
C LYS A 81 -10.70 8.96 -23.10
N GLN A 82 -11.12 7.91 -23.83
CA GLN A 82 -12.48 7.37 -23.81
C GLN A 82 -12.77 6.50 -22.57
N LEU A 83 -11.75 6.06 -21.81
CA LEU A 83 -11.97 5.32 -20.57
C LEU A 83 -12.66 6.21 -19.52
N GLN A 84 -13.47 5.58 -18.68
CA GLN A 84 -13.92 6.21 -17.45
C GLN A 84 -12.80 6.18 -16.42
N TRP A 85 -12.15 7.30 -16.20
CA TRP A 85 -11.04 7.41 -15.26
C TRP A 85 -11.50 7.71 -13.84
N HIS A 86 -10.86 7.04 -12.88
CA HIS A 86 -11.10 7.17 -11.46
C HIS A 86 -9.79 7.47 -10.75
N PHE A 87 -9.71 8.59 -10.03
CA PHE A 87 -8.53 9.00 -9.28
C PHE A 87 -8.89 9.05 -7.80
N THR A 88 -8.17 8.29 -6.97
CA THR A 88 -8.47 8.16 -5.55
C THR A 88 -7.23 8.40 -4.72
N VAL A 89 -7.34 9.27 -3.70
CA VAL A 89 -6.32 9.42 -2.67
C VAL A 89 -6.58 8.40 -1.56
N LEU A 90 -5.59 7.56 -1.29
CA LEU A 90 -5.64 6.53 -0.26
C LEU A 90 -5.14 7.06 1.08
N ASP A 91 -5.77 6.61 2.18
CA ASP A 91 -5.35 6.93 3.54
C ASP A 91 -4.18 6.03 3.98
N SER A 92 -3.07 6.13 3.27
CA SER A 92 -1.86 5.40 3.56
C SER A 92 -0.66 6.35 3.74
N PRO A 93 0.19 6.12 4.75
CA PRO A 93 1.45 6.85 4.92
C PRO A 93 2.55 6.36 3.97
N GLU A 94 2.37 5.25 3.29
CA GLU A 94 3.30 4.70 2.33
C GLU A 94 3.57 5.69 1.19
N ILE A 95 4.80 5.72 0.69
CA ILE A 95 5.17 6.57 -0.46
C ILE A 95 4.90 5.76 -1.72
N ASN A 96 3.64 5.79 -2.18
CA ASN A 96 3.18 4.95 -3.26
C ASN A 96 2.13 5.61 -4.16
N ALA A 97 2.10 5.19 -5.43
CA ALA A 97 1.04 5.39 -6.38
C ALA A 97 0.96 4.14 -7.25
N PHE A 98 -0.20 3.81 -7.75
CA PHE A 98 -0.38 2.66 -8.64
C PHE A 98 -1.67 2.74 -9.43
N ALA A 99 -1.77 1.94 -10.47
CA ALA A 99 -2.98 1.85 -11.26
C ALA A 99 -3.48 0.42 -11.42
N LEU A 100 -4.80 0.26 -11.46
CA LEU A 100 -5.45 -0.95 -11.91
C LEU A 100 -5.87 -0.82 -13.38
N PRO A 101 -6.03 -1.94 -14.09
CA PRO A 101 -6.60 -1.93 -15.44
C PRO A 101 -7.95 -1.19 -15.48
N GLY A 102 -8.32 -0.65 -16.65
CA GLY A 102 -9.63 -0.02 -16.84
C GLY A 102 -9.78 1.41 -16.32
N GLY A 103 -8.67 2.09 -15.95
CA GLY A 103 -8.68 3.53 -15.64
C GLY A 103 -8.75 3.90 -14.17
N TYR A 104 -8.39 3.01 -13.26
CA TYR A 104 -8.34 3.27 -11.82
C TYR A 104 -6.92 3.63 -11.39
N VAL A 105 -6.71 4.84 -10.90
CA VAL A 105 -5.42 5.38 -10.46
C VAL A 105 -5.49 5.78 -8.99
N TYR A 106 -4.49 5.39 -8.24
CA TYR A 106 -4.40 5.65 -6.80
C TYR A 106 -3.13 6.40 -6.47
N VAL A 107 -3.26 7.35 -5.55
CA VAL A 107 -2.16 8.11 -4.98
C VAL A 107 -2.30 8.06 -3.47
N THR A 108 -1.28 7.63 -2.76
CA THR A 108 -1.29 7.68 -1.29
C THR A 108 -1.04 9.10 -0.80
N ARG A 109 -1.59 9.46 0.38
CA ARG A 109 -1.20 10.74 1.01
C ARG A 109 0.29 10.76 1.39
N GLY A 110 0.90 9.56 1.54
CA GLY A 110 2.33 9.44 1.75
C GLY A 110 3.15 10.05 0.63
N ILE A 111 2.96 9.61 -0.64
CA ILE A 111 3.71 10.18 -1.77
C ILE A 111 3.42 11.68 -1.95
N MET A 112 2.15 12.11 -1.73
CA MET A 112 1.79 13.53 -1.81
C MET A 112 2.59 14.39 -0.83
N ALA A 113 2.91 13.89 0.36
CA ALA A 113 3.68 14.63 1.35
C ALA A 113 5.10 15.00 0.84
N TYR A 114 5.64 14.22 -0.09
CA TYR A 114 7.00 14.41 -0.63
C TYR A 114 7.04 15.19 -1.94
N MET A 115 5.93 15.37 -2.63
CA MET A 115 5.87 16.22 -3.84
C MET A 115 5.96 17.70 -3.46
N GLU A 116 6.65 18.48 -4.29
CA GLU A 116 6.89 19.90 -4.06
C GLU A 116 5.87 20.80 -4.78
N SER A 117 5.25 20.27 -5.84
CA SER A 117 4.37 21.05 -6.71
C SER A 117 3.22 20.22 -7.28
N GLU A 118 2.24 20.88 -7.88
CA GLU A 118 1.19 20.25 -8.68
C GLU A 118 1.79 19.51 -9.88
N ALA A 119 2.86 20.05 -10.47
CA ALA A 119 3.52 19.46 -11.61
C ALA A 119 4.23 18.14 -11.25
N ASP A 120 4.82 18.02 -10.03
CA ASP A 120 5.39 16.75 -9.57
C ASP A 120 4.30 15.70 -9.38
N LEU A 121 3.18 16.09 -8.74
CA LEU A 121 2.03 15.20 -8.60
C LEU A 121 1.46 14.80 -9.97
N ALA A 122 1.42 15.73 -10.94
CA ALA A 122 1.04 15.44 -12.31
C ALA A 122 2.00 14.43 -12.96
N GLY A 123 3.29 14.48 -12.65
CA GLY A 123 4.29 13.51 -13.08
C GLY A 123 3.98 12.10 -12.57
N VAL A 124 3.70 11.95 -11.27
CA VAL A 124 3.29 10.67 -10.67
C VAL A 124 2.02 10.15 -11.34
N VAL A 125 0.96 10.95 -11.40
CA VAL A 125 -0.33 10.56 -11.97
C VAL A 125 -0.22 10.27 -13.48
N GLY A 126 0.59 11.05 -14.21
CA GLY A 126 0.85 10.86 -15.63
C GLY A 126 1.57 9.54 -15.93
N HIS A 127 2.51 9.14 -15.07
CA HIS A 127 3.19 7.84 -15.13
C HIS A 127 2.18 6.69 -14.97
N GLU A 128 1.29 6.77 -13.97
CA GLU A 128 0.26 5.75 -13.74
C GLU A 128 -0.76 5.68 -14.88
N ILE A 129 -1.17 6.83 -15.43
CA ILE A 129 -1.98 6.88 -16.67
C ILE A 129 -1.23 6.22 -17.82
N GLY A 130 0.09 6.38 -17.91
CA GLY A 130 0.95 5.71 -18.88
C GLY A 130 0.84 4.19 -18.82
N HIS A 131 0.91 3.59 -17.62
CA HIS A 131 0.74 2.15 -17.42
C HIS A 131 -0.62 1.64 -17.90
N VAL A 132 -1.71 2.34 -17.57
CA VAL A 132 -3.07 1.98 -18.03
C VAL A 132 -3.20 2.14 -19.53
N THR A 133 -2.66 3.23 -20.08
CA THR A 133 -2.77 3.55 -21.51
C THR A 133 -2.00 2.56 -22.36
N ALA A 134 -0.79 2.17 -21.95
CA ALA A 134 0.02 1.16 -22.62
C ALA A 134 -0.44 -0.28 -22.34
N ARG A 135 -1.47 -0.47 -21.47
CA ARG A 135 -2.04 -1.77 -21.13
C ARG A 135 -1.03 -2.72 -20.46
N HIS A 136 -0.09 -2.19 -19.67
CA HIS A 136 0.97 -2.98 -19.05
C HIS A 136 0.43 -4.09 -18.14
N GLY A 137 -0.68 -3.86 -17.44
CA GLY A 137 -1.37 -4.88 -16.65
C GLY A 137 -1.87 -6.07 -17.49
N ALA A 138 -2.47 -5.81 -18.65
CA ALA A 138 -2.95 -6.86 -19.56
C ALA A 138 -1.79 -7.62 -20.23
N GLN A 139 -0.72 -6.93 -20.62
CA GLN A 139 0.50 -7.56 -21.15
C GLN A 139 1.13 -8.50 -20.13
N ARG A 140 1.19 -8.07 -18.87
CA ARG A 140 1.68 -8.89 -17.77
C ARG A 140 0.82 -10.13 -17.54
N ALA A 141 -0.50 -9.99 -17.49
CA ALA A 141 -1.41 -11.13 -17.37
C ALA A 141 -1.21 -12.13 -18.51
N THR A 142 -1.01 -11.62 -19.74
CA THR A 142 -0.72 -12.44 -20.93
C THR A 142 0.62 -13.19 -20.78
N SER A 143 1.66 -12.52 -20.32
CA SER A 143 2.98 -13.12 -20.12
C SER A 143 2.95 -14.21 -19.06
N GLN A 144 2.22 -13.99 -17.97
CA GLN A 144 2.05 -14.98 -16.90
C GLN A 144 1.28 -16.23 -17.36
N GLN A 145 0.23 -16.05 -18.17
CA GLN A 145 -0.50 -17.17 -18.76
C GLN A 145 0.37 -17.97 -19.70
N ASN A 146 1.13 -17.29 -20.58
CA ASN A 146 2.04 -17.94 -21.53
C ASN A 146 3.18 -18.71 -20.84
N ALA A 147 3.61 -18.26 -19.66
CA ALA A 147 4.63 -18.95 -18.85
C ALA A 147 4.09 -20.20 -18.11
N GLY A 148 2.83 -20.58 -18.33
CA GLY A 148 2.18 -21.70 -17.64
C GLY A 148 1.88 -21.43 -16.16
N LEU A 149 2.07 -20.21 -15.72
CA LEU A 149 1.77 -19.78 -14.36
C LEU A 149 0.28 -19.43 -14.27
N GLY A 150 -0.59 -20.42 -14.27
CA GLY A 150 -2.05 -20.26 -14.08
C GLY A 150 -2.44 -19.71 -12.69
N VAL A 151 -1.59 -18.88 -12.08
CA VAL A 151 -1.65 -18.43 -10.69
C VAL A 151 -2.44 -17.14 -10.54
N PHE A 152 -2.60 -16.34 -11.61
CA PHE A 152 -3.15 -14.98 -11.48
C PHE A 152 -4.65 -14.95 -11.16
N ALA A 153 -5.44 -15.86 -11.72
CA ALA A 153 -6.88 -15.94 -11.42
C ALA A 153 -7.14 -16.66 -10.08
N ALA A 154 -6.26 -17.60 -9.69
CA ALA A 154 -6.42 -18.37 -8.46
C ALA A 154 -5.97 -17.59 -7.21
N SER A 155 -4.96 -16.71 -7.32
CA SER A 155 -4.48 -15.93 -6.18
C SER A 155 -5.44 -14.82 -5.77
N ILE A 156 -6.14 -14.19 -6.74
CA ILE A 156 -7.15 -13.16 -6.45
C ILE A 156 -8.40 -13.79 -5.82
N LEU A 157 -8.83 -14.95 -6.31
CA LEU A 157 -9.99 -15.66 -5.74
C LEU A 157 -9.68 -16.30 -4.38
N GLY A 158 -8.44 -16.74 -4.17
CA GLY A 158 -7.97 -17.32 -2.91
C GLY A 158 -7.87 -16.27 -1.79
N ALA A 159 -7.31 -15.09 -2.08
CA ALA A 159 -7.19 -14.00 -1.10
C ALA A 159 -8.54 -13.45 -0.67
N VAL A 160 -9.52 -13.34 -1.59
CA VAL A 160 -10.89 -12.91 -1.27
C VAL A 160 -11.67 -13.99 -0.49
N ALA A 161 -11.45 -15.27 -0.78
CA ALA A 161 -12.09 -16.35 -0.03
C ALA A 161 -11.54 -16.48 1.41
N GLU A 162 -10.25 -16.16 1.62
CA GLU A 162 -9.62 -16.14 2.94
C GLU A 162 -9.99 -14.89 3.76
N ALA A 163 -10.27 -13.75 3.13
CA ALA A 163 -10.73 -12.55 3.83
C ALA A 163 -12.15 -12.71 4.45
N TYR A 164 -12.95 -13.63 3.96
CA TYR A 164 -14.27 -13.94 4.51
C TYR A 164 -14.35 -15.28 5.25
N GLY A 165 -13.30 -16.11 5.18
CA GLY A 165 -13.26 -17.43 5.82
C GLY A 165 -12.07 -17.51 6.76
N VAL A 166 -12.32 -17.62 8.04
CA VAL A 166 -11.38 -17.74 9.16
C VAL A 166 -10.49 -19.00 9.09
N ALA A 167 -10.19 -19.52 7.94
CA ALA A 167 -9.37 -20.71 7.78
C ALA A 167 -8.09 -20.39 7.01
N GLY A 168 -6.96 -20.29 7.67
CA GLY A 168 -5.66 -20.07 7.00
C GLY A 168 -4.58 -19.46 7.88
N ALA A 169 -4.75 -19.50 9.19
CA ALA A 169 -3.84 -18.89 10.15
C ALA A 169 -2.36 -19.34 10.05
N GLY A 170 -2.06 -20.46 9.39
CA GLY A 170 -0.70 -21.00 9.27
C GLY A 170 0.16 -20.40 8.15
N GLN A 171 -0.44 -19.67 7.21
CA GLN A 171 0.33 -19.07 6.11
C GLN A 171 0.55 -17.56 6.27
N LEU A 172 -0.03 -16.94 7.29
CA LEU A 172 -0.07 -15.49 7.46
C LEU A 172 1.29 -14.83 7.73
N ALA A 173 2.23 -15.51 8.31
CA ALA A 173 3.54 -14.92 8.57
C ALA A 173 4.41 -14.70 7.32
N GLY A 174 4.09 -15.37 6.20
CA GLY A 174 4.70 -15.11 4.89
C GLY A 174 3.86 -14.21 3.98
N GLN A 175 2.58 -13.98 4.34
CA GLN A 175 1.59 -13.30 3.52
C GLN A 175 1.12 -11.97 4.06
N VAL A 176 1.62 -11.51 5.20
CA VAL A 176 1.38 -10.13 5.69
C VAL A 176 1.87 -9.07 4.69
N SER A 177 2.61 -9.48 3.65
CA SER A 177 3.03 -8.61 2.54
C SER A 177 2.37 -8.92 1.19
N GLN A 178 1.47 -9.89 1.11
CA GLN A 178 0.69 -10.16 -0.10
C GLN A 178 -0.73 -9.66 0.08
N THR A 179 -0.87 -8.36 0.10
CA THR A 179 -2.12 -7.65 0.00
C THR A 179 -2.74 -7.87 -1.39
N VAL A 180 -4.05 -7.70 -1.54
CA VAL A 180 -4.70 -7.76 -2.86
C VAL A 180 -4.06 -6.75 -3.81
N ALA A 181 -3.72 -5.56 -3.30
CA ALA A 181 -2.99 -4.55 -4.04
C ALA A 181 -1.62 -5.06 -4.50
N ALA A 182 -0.87 -5.83 -3.69
CA ALA A 182 0.42 -6.39 -4.10
C ALA A 182 0.34 -7.27 -5.35
N GLY A 183 -0.78 -7.96 -5.58
CA GLY A 183 -1.05 -8.69 -6.81
C GLY A 183 -1.14 -7.79 -8.05
N TYR A 184 -1.58 -6.54 -7.89
CA TYR A 184 -1.65 -5.52 -8.94
C TYR A 184 -0.39 -4.65 -8.98
N ILE A 185 0.22 -4.35 -7.83
CA ILE A 185 1.39 -3.49 -7.65
C ILE A 185 2.71 -4.21 -7.98
N ALA A 186 2.69 -5.50 -8.32
CA ALA A 186 3.93 -6.20 -8.62
C ALA A 186 4.70 -5.53 -9.76
N SER A 187 6.01 -5.46 -9.59
CA SER A 187 7.01 -4.78 -10.45
C SER A 187 6.78 -4.93 -11.95
N TYR A 188 6.75 -3.82 -12.64
CA TYR A 188 6.77 -3.76 -14.10
C TYR A 188 8.18 -4.02 -14.65
N GLY A 189 8.25 -4.47 -15.91
CA GLY A 189 9.53 -4.62 -16.59
C GLY A 189 10.15 -3.27 -16.94
N ARG A 190 11.49 -3.23 -17.07
CA ARG A 190 12.24 -2.01 -17.42
C ARG A 190 11.68 -1.24 -18.60
N ASP A 191 11.34 -1.93 -19.68
CA ASP A 191 10.83 -1.29 -20.91
C ASP A 191 9.43 -0.69 -20.68
N GLN A 192 8.62 -1.32 -19.84
CA GLN A 192 7.31 -0.81 -19.45
C GLN A 192 7.43 0.45 -18.59
N GLU A 193 8.43 0.50 -17.70
CA GLU A 193 8.73 1.70 -16.91
C GLU A 193 9.19 2.86 -17.80
N LEU A 194 10.10 2.63 -18.72
CA LEU A 194 10.55 3.64 -19.68
C LEU A 194 9.42 4.13 -20.57
N GLN A 195 8.50 3.26 -20.97
CA GLN A 195 7.32 3.64 -21.74
C GLN A 195 6.35 4.48 -20.89
N ALA A 196 6.10 4.10 -19.64
CA ALA A 196 5.25 4.87 -18.73
C ALA A 196 5.85 6.26 -18.43
N ASP A 197 7.16 6.34 -18.23
CA ASP A 197 7.88 7.59 -18.06
C ASP A 197 7.74 8.49 -19.30
N SER A 198 7.89 7.93 -20.49
CA SER A 198 7.74 8.66 -21.75
C SER A 198 6.33 9.21 -21.93
N LEU A 199 5.32 8.39 -21.64
CA LEU A 199 3.92 8.80 -21.70
C LEU A 199 3.59 9.84 -20.62
N GLY A 200 4.10 9.69 -19.41
CA GLY A 200 3.96 10.67 -18.34
C GLY A 200 4.50 12.04 -18.76
N ALA A 201 5.74 12.08 -19.27
CA ALA A 201 6.35 13.31 -19.80
C ALA A 201 5.55 13.94 -20.95
N GLU A 202 5.01 13.12 -21.83
CA GLU A 202 4.14 13.57 -22.94
C GLU A 202 2.84 14.19 -22.39
N TYR A 203 2.20 13.55 -21.41
CA TYR A 203 0.95 14.06 -20.82
C TYR A 203 1.16 15.34 -20.03
N LEU A 204 2.31 15.48 -19.35
CA LEU A 204 2.72 16.75 -18.74
C LEU A 204 2.81 17.85 -19.78
N ALA A 205 3.58 17.62 -20.87
CA ALA A 205 3.75 18.59 -21.93
C ALA A 205 2.39 19.01 -22.56
N ARG A 206 1.50 18.06 -22.83
CA ARG A 206 0.16 18.32 -23.39
C ARG A 206 -0.76 19.08 -22.45
N THR A 207 -0.50 19.02 -21.14
CA THR A 207 -1.24 19.75 -20.10
C THR A 207 -0.52 20.99 -19.58
N THR A 208 0.52 21.43 -20.28
CA THR A 208 1.32 22.63 -20.00
C THR A 208 2.17 22.56 -18.72
N TYR A 209 2.36 21.37 -18.13
CA TYR A 209 3.36 21.14 -17.09
C TYR A 209 4.73 20.85 -17.71
N ASP A 210 5.78 21.21 -17.00
CA ASP A 210 7.15 20.93 -17.43
C ASP A 210 7.44 19.42 -17.31
N PRO A 211 7.79 18.72 -18.42
CA PRO A 211 8.17 17.31 -18.35
C PRO A 211 9.37 17.01 -17.44
N ARG A 212 10.18 18.02 -17.11
CA ARG A 212 11.32 17.90 -16.18
C ARG A 212 10.88 17.55 -14.76
N ASN A 213 9.61 17.81 -14.37
CA ASN A 213 9.06 17.40 -13.08
C ASN A 213 9.07 15.86 -12.90
N MET A 214 9.13 15.07 -13.97
CA MET A 214 9.40 13.63 -13.86
C MET A 214 10.77 13.33 -13.23
N ILE A 215 11.77 14.17 -13.48
CA ILE A 215 13.12 14.05 -12.90
C ILE A 215 13.06 14.32 -11.40
N ASP A 216 12.31 15.35 -11.01
CA ASP A 216 12.14 15.74 -9.61
C ASP A 216 11.48 14.63 -8.80
N VAL A 217 10.41 14.00 -9.35
CA VAL A 217 9.75 12.84 -8.75
C VAL A 217 10.73 11.71 -8.47
N ILE A 218 11.51 11.27 -9.49
CA ILE A 218 12.49 10.19 -9.32
C ILE A 218 13.58 10.58 -8.31
N THR A 219 14.01 11.83 -8.32
CA THR A 219 15.03 12.33 -7.39
C THR A 219 14.55 12.28 -5.94
N VAL A 220 13.31 12.69 -5.68
CA VAL A 220 12.68 12.62 -4.34
C VAL A 220 12.62 11.17 -3.86
N LEU A 221 12.21 10.25 -4.71
CA LEU A 221 12.10 8.82 -4.37
C LEU A 221 13.47 8.18 -4.09
N LYS A 222 14.50 8.52 -4.87
CA LYS A 222 15.89 8.09 -4.60
C LYS A 222 16.43 8.67 -3.28
N ASN A 223 16.09 9.90 -2.95
CA ASN A 223 16.47 10.51 -1.67
C ASN A 223 15.78 9.83 -0.49
N GLN A 224 14.53 9.37 -0.68
CA GLN A 224 13.80 8.58 0.32
C GLN A 224 14.47 7.23 0.60
N GLU A 225 14.88 6.51 -0.46
CA GLU A 225 15.65 5.27 -0.29
C GLU A 225 16.97 5.51 0.46
N ARG A 226 17.67 6.59 0.10
CA ARG A 226 18.92 6.97 0.77
C ARG A 226 18.69 7.27 2.25
N PHE A 227 17.66 8.04 2.59
CA PHE A 227 17.31 8.32 3.98
C PHE A 227 16.99 7.03 4.75
N ALA A 228 16.21 6.11 4.16
CA ALA A 228 15.87 4.83 4.79
C ALA A 228 17.14 3.96 5.00
N ALA A 229 18.06 3.95 4.05
CA ALA A 229 19.33 3.24 4.15
C ALA A 229 20.25 3.85 5.22
N ASP A 230 20.36 5.19 5.28
CA ASP A 230 21.14 5.91 6.29
C ASP A 230 20.61 5.61 7.70
N LEU A 231 19.28 5.62 7.86
CA LEU A 231 18.60 5.29 9.11
C LEU A 231 18.85 3.84 9.54
N ALA A 232 18.75 2.89 8.61
CA ALA A 232 19.01 1.48 8.88
C ALA A 232 20.46 1.24 9.32
N LYS A 233 21.41 1.87 8.63
CA LYS A 233 22.84 1.81 8.96
C LYS A 233 23.13 2.32 10.38
N GLU A 234 22.55 3.44 10.77
CA GLU A 234 22.72 4.00 12.10
C GLU A 234 22.12 3.12 13.21
N GLN A 235 21.07 2.37 12.87
CA GLN A 235 20.43 1.42 13.78
C GLN A 235 21.08 0.02 13.76
N GLY A 236 22.17 -0.17 13.01
CA GLY A 236 22.86 -1.46 12.87
C GLY A 236 22.02 -2.52 12.18
N ARG A 237 21.05 -2.12 11.34
CA ARG A 237 20.17 -3.01 10.59
C ARG A 237 20.57 -3.04 9.11
N ALA A 238 20.18 -4.11 8.42
CA ALA A 238 20.26 -4.10 6.95
C ALA A 238 19.36 -3.00 6.37
N ALA A 239 19.80 -2.38 5.29
CA ALA A 239 18.94 -1.45 4.55
C ALA A 239 17.63 -2.17 4.18
N PRO A 240 16.47 -1.50 4.30
CA PRO A 240 15.22 -2.09 3.83
C PRO A 240 15.36 -2.44 2.34
N ALA A 241 14.70 -3.50 1.91
CA ALA A 241 14.46 -3.70 0.49
C ALA A 241 13.82 -2.43 -0.09
N GLN A 242 13.97 -2.20 -1.40
CA GLN A 242 13.50 -0.97 -2.07
C GLN A 242 12.19 -0.43 -1.48
N GLY A 243 12.10 0.89 -1.31
CA GLY A 243 10.89 1.55 -0.79
C GLY A 243 9.66 1.26 -1.65
N ASP A 244 8.48 1.45 -1.07
CA ASP A 244 7.20 0.92 -1.58
C ASP A 244 6.94 1.21 -3.08
N TRP A 245 7.08 2.45 -3.51
CA TRP A 245 6.89 2.81 -4.93
C TRP A 245 8.01 2.28 -5.83
N LEU A 246 9.27 2.34 -5.39
CA LEU A 246 10.40 1.86 -6.17
C LEU A 246 10.49 0.31 -6.20
N ALA A 247 9.82 -0.39 -5.29
CA ALA A 247 9.66 -1.85 -5.37
C ALA A 247 8.76 -2.27 -6.53
N SER A 248 7.70 -1.49 -6.81
CA SER A 248 6.81 -1.71 -7.96
C SER A 248 7.33 -1.05 -9.25
N HIS A 249 8.06 0.08 -9.14
CA HIS A 249 8.59 0.88 -10.23
C HIS A 249 10.11 1.07 -10.08
N PRO A 250 10.93 0.04 -10.34
CA PRO A 250 12.36 0.10 -10.07
C PRO A 250 13.03 1.31 -10.73
N SER A 251 13.65 2.17 -9.91
CA SER A 251 14.47 3.24 -10.42
C SER A 251 15.86 2.70 -10.72
N ASN A 252 16.41 3.10 -11.86
CA ASN A 252 17.81 2.93 -12.14
C ASN A 252 18.35 4.21 -12.77
N ASP A 253 19.66 4.33 -12.81
CA ASP A 253 20.30 5.52 -13.40
C ASP A 253 19.95 5.67 -14.88
N GLN A 254 19.62 4.59 -15.56
CA GLN A 254 19.15 4.59 -16.94
C GLN A 254 17.78 5.29 -17.08
N ARG A 255 16.80 5.03 -16.18
CA ARG A 255 15.52 5.76 -16.20
C ARG A 255 15.76 7.26 -16.05
N LEU A 256 16.57 7.67 -15.06
CA LEU A 256 16.88 9.08 -14.84
C LEU A 256 17.54 9.72 -16.05
N GLN A 257 18.51 9.04 -16.69
CA GLN A 257 19.17 9.51 -17.91
C GLN A 257 18.17 9.63 -19.08
N THR A 258 17.35 8.60 -19.29
CA THR A 258 16.35 8.58 -20.38
C THR A 258 15.31 9.68 -20.22
N ILE A 259 14.77 9.85 -18.98
CA ILE A 259 13.82 10.93 -18.69
C ILE A 259 14.47 12.31 -18.90
N THR A 260 15.71 12.50 -18.46
CA THR A 260 16.42 13.76 -18.66
C THR A 260 16.57 14.08 -20.15
N GLN A 261 16.95 13.10 -20.98
CA GLN A 261 17.05 13.27 -22.41
C GLN A 261 15.71 13.57 -23.06
N LEU A 262 14.66 12.82 -22.65
CA LEU A 262 13.31 12.97 -23.17
C LEU A 262 12.72 14.34 -22.81
N ALA A 263 12.79 14.73 -21.53
CA ALA A 263 12.25 16.00 -21.06
C ALA A 263 12.87 17.22 -21.79
N ASN A 264 14.14 17.13 -22.14
CA ASN A 264 14.84 18.17 -22.89
C ASN A 264 14.40 18.29 -24.37
N GLN A 265 13.66 17.30 -24.91
CA GLN A 265 13.10 17.37 -26.26
C GLN A 265 11.84 18.23 -26.33
N TYR A 266 11.12 18.36 -25.22
CA TYR A 266 9.92 19.17 -25.13
C TYR A 266 10.27 20.65 -24.98
N LYS A 267 10.04 21.40 -26.07
CA LYS A 267 10.27 22.87 -26.09
C LYS A 267 8.93 23.56 -25.82
N GLY A 268 8.72 23.98 -24.59
CA GLY A 268 7.51 24.71 -24.17
C GLY A 268 7.87 25.83 -23.20
N SER A 269 6.93 26.77 -23.00
CA SER A 269 7.01 27.75 -21.94
C SER A 269 6.20 27.20 -20.76
N TYR A 270 6.88 26.63 -19.79
CA TYR A 270 6.31 26.05 -18.58
C TYR A 270 6.63 26.98 -17.42
N THR A 271 5.66 27.82 -17.04
CA THR A 271 5.92 28.92 -16.06
C THR A 271 5.24 28.70 -14.73
N ASP A 272 4.27 27.81 -14.64
CA ASP A 272 3.51 27.55 -13.42
C ASP A 272 3.55 26.06 -13.05
N GLU A 273 4.39 25.72 -12.08
CA GLU A 273 4.45 24.40 -11.46
C GLU A 273 3.30 24.12 -10.50
N GLY A 274 2.46 25.13 -10.23
CA GLY A 274 1.34 25.01 -9.31
C GLY A 274 1.71 24.85 -7.84
N ARG A 275 2.96 25.18 -7.45
CA ARG A 275 3.45 24.98 -6.08
C ARG A 275 2.56 25.62 -5.01
N ALA A 276 2.16 26.87 -5.18
CA ALA A 276 1.35 27.57 -4.19
C ALA A 276 -0.04 26.92 -4.02
N ARG A 277 -0.66 26.48 -5.13
CA ARG A 277 -1.95 25.75 -5.09
C ARG A 277 -1.79 24.41 -4.38
N TYR A 278 -0.73 23.68 -4.72
CA TYR A 278 -0.42 22.38 -4.13
C TYR A 278 -0.24 22.47 -2.62
N LEU A 279 0.66 23.34 -2.16
CA LEU A 279 0.93 23.54 -0.74
C LEU A 279 -0.32 23.92 0.05
N LYS A 280 -1.22 24.71 -0.56
CA LYS A 280 -2.52 25.06 0.06
C LYS A 280 -3.41 23.83 0.22
N VAL A 281 -3.44 22.92 -0.76
CA VAL A 281 -4.29 21.73 -0.74
C VAL A 281 -3.81 20.71 0.29
N ILE A 282 -2.50 20.48 0.38
CA ILE A 282 -1.94 19.50 1.32
C ILE A 282 -1.80 20.04 2.74
N ALA A 283 -2.02 21.34 2.97
CA ALA A 283 -2.00 21.92 4.31
C ALA A 283 -3.09 21.30 5.18
N GLY A 284 -2.71 20.72 6.31
CA GLY A 284 -3.59 19.96 7.21
C GLY A 284 -3.72 18.47 6.85
N MET A 285 -3.13 18.01 5.76
CA MET A 285 -3.09 16.58 5.43
C MET A 285 -2.28 15.80 6.47
N SER A 286 -2.80 14.64 6.89
CA SER A 286 -2.11 13.77 7.85
C SER A 286 -0.72 13.34 7.34
N PHE A 287 0.28 13.43 8.21
CA PHE A 287 1.64 12.95 7.96
C PHE A 287 1.93 11.73 8.84
N GLY A 288 2.46 10.66 8.27
CA GLY A 288 2.56 9.38 8.97
C GLY A 288 1.18 8.73 9.15
N ASP A 289 0.90 8.15 10.29
CA ASP A 289 -0.37 7.47 10.58
C ASP A 289 -1.55 8.45 10.64
N SER A 290 -2.76 7.96 10.32
CA SER A 290 -4.00 8.72 10.44
C SER A 290 -4.80 8.32 11.69
N ALA A 291 -5.62 9.24 12.18
CA ALA A 291 -6.50 8.97 13.32
C ALA A 291 -7.51 7.85 13.02
N ALA A 292 -7.94 7.74 11.77
CA ALA A 292 -8.93 6.73 11.34
C ALA A 292 -8.38 5.30 11.38
N GLN A 293 -7.09 5.13 11.14
CA GLN A 293 -6.44 3.82 11.15
C GLN A 293 -5.71 3.52 12.46
N GLY A 294 -5.52 4.53 13.30
CA GLY A 294 -4.73 4.44 14.52
C GLY A 294 -3.32 4.99 14.36
N ILE A 295 -2.68 5.29 15.46
CA ILE A 295 -1.41 6.02 15.53
C ILE A 295 -0.34 5.17 16.20
N THR A 296 0.79 4.97 15.52
CA THR A 296 1.99 4.33 16.07
C THR A 296 2.97 5.39 16.58
N ARG A 297 3.46 5.20 17.81
CA ARG A 297 4.53 6.01 18.41
C ARG A 297 5.59 5.09 19.00
N GLY A 298 6.70 4.93 18.30
CA GLY A 298 7.71 3.94 18.67
C GLY A 298 7.12 2.52 18.66
N ARG A 299 7.09 1.87 19.83
CA ARG A 299 6.50 0.54 20.01
C ARG A 299 5.02 0.54 20.34
N ASN A 300 4.41 1.72 20.61
CA ASN A 300 3.04 1.83 21.07
C ASN A 300 2.11 2.12 19.87
N PHE A 301 1.00 1.43 19.85
CA PHE A 301 -0.11 1.67 18.95
C PHE A 301 -1.32 2.17 19.73
N TYR A 302 -2.00 3.17 19.19
CA TYR A 302 -3.17 3.79 19.78
C TYR A 302 -4.26 3.97 18.72
N HIS A 303 -5.49 3.59 19.02
CA HIS A 303 -6.61 3.84 18.15
C HIS A 303 -7.73 4.55 18.91
N GLN A 304 -7.94 5.85 18.64
CA GLN A 304 -8.86 6.67 19.44
C GLN A 304 -10.31 6.23 19.29
N ASP A 305 -10.78 5.98 18.06
CA ASP A 305 -12.17 5.59 17.81
C ASP A 305 -12.50 4.18 18.30
N LEU A 306 -11.54 3.29 18.32
CA LEU A 306 -11.67 1.96 18.92
C LEU A 306 -11.44 1.98 20.44
N GLY A 307 -10.84 3.03 20.96
CA GLY A 307 -10.56 3.18 22.38
C GLY A 307 -9.50 2.24 22.93
N ILE A 308 -8.58 1.74 22.11
CA ILE A 308 -7.59 0.71 22.47
C ILE A 308 -6.15 1.18 22.33
N ALA A 309 -5.28 0.55 23.09
CA ALA A 309 -3.82 0.67 22.98
C ALA A 309 -3.14 -0.69 23.08
N LEU A 310 -2.00 -0.82 22.39
CA LEU A 310 -1.09 -1.97 22.45
C LEU A 310 0.36 -1.49 22.48
N THR A 311 1.24 -2.34 22.97
CA THR A 311 2.69 -2.10 22.95
C THR A 311 3.39 -3.32 22.36
N ALA A 312 4.13 -3.13 21.28
CA ALA A 312 4.94 -4.19 20.69
C ALA A 312 6.13 -4.55 21.60
N PRO A 313 6.52 -5.81 21.74
CA PRO A 313 7.75 -6.22 22.41
C PRO A 313 8.99 -5.53 21.82
N GLN A 314 10.10 -5.54 22.57
CA GLN A 314 11.34 -4.93 22.12
C GLN A 314 11.80 -5.50 20.78
N GLY A 315 12.06 -4.62 19.80
CA GLY A 315 12.51 -4.99 18.46
C GLY A 315 11.40 -5.48 17.50
N TRP A 316 10.16 -5.69 17.98
CA TRP A 316 9.03 -6.04 17.13
C TRP A 316 8.55 -4.82 16.35
N GLN A 317 7.99 -5.09 15.17
CA GLN A 317 7.40 -4.08 14.29
C GLN A 317 5.89 -4.02 14.49
N VAL A 318 5.36 -2.80 14.46
CA VAL A 318 3.92 -2.54 14.38
C VAL A 318 3.57 -2.35 12.90
N ARG A 319 2.64 -3.14 12.40
CA ARG A 319 2.03 -2.99 11.08
C ARG A 319 0.54 -2.75 11.25
N ASN A 320 0.07 -1.68 10.67
CA ASN A 320 -1.31 -1.26 10.78
C ASN A 320 -1.92 -1.09 9.40
N ASP A 321 -2.94 -1.87 9.10
CA ASP A 321 -3.72 -1.80 7.88
C ASP A 321 -5.17 -1.45 8.24
N ALA A 322 -6.02 -1.17 7.25
CA ALA A 322 -7.42 -0.80 7.49
C ALA A 322 -8.26 -1.92 8.13
N GLU A 323 -7.86 -3.20 7.98
CA GLU A 323 -8.62 -4.35 8.48
C GLU A 323 -8.02 -5.01 9.73
N GLN A 324 -6.72 -4.78 10.00
CA GLN A 324 -6.01 -5.46 11.09
C GLN A 324 -4.77 -4.69 11.56
N LEU A 325 -4.39 -4.98 12.78
CA LEU A 325 -3.11 -4.60 13.36
C LEU A 325 -2.26 -5.86 13.55
N ALA A 326 -0.99 -5.82 13.13
CA ALA A 326 -0.04 -6.89 13.35
C ALA A 326 1.19 -6.40 14.14
N LEU A 327 1.54 -7.12 15.21
CA LEU A 327 2.80 -6.96 15.92
C LEU A 327 3.71 -8.11 15.52
N ILE A 328 4.76 -7.85 14.73
CA ILE A 328 5.58 -8.86 14.05
C ILE A 328 6.97 -8.91 14.68
N ASN A 329 7.46 -10.13 14.96
CA ASN A 329 8.78 -10.32 15.56
C ASN A 329 9.93 -9.93 14.61
N VAL A 330 11.15 -9.83 15.16
CA VAL A 330 12.35 -9.41 14.42
C VAL A 330 12.65 -10.33 13.22
N ALA A 331 12.38 -11.63 13.34
CA ALA A 331 12.59 -12.59 12.26
C ALA A 331 11.55 -12.51 11.15
N GLY A 332 10.42 -11.82 11.38
CA GLY A 332 9.31 -11.72 10.42
C GLY A 332 8.61 -13.05 10.17
N ASP A 333 8.66 -13.98 11.13
CA ASP A 333 8.12 -15.33 11.00
C ASP A 333 7.03 -15.67 12.02
N ALA A 334 6.75 -14.76 12.96
CA ALA A 334 5.65 -14.86 13.90
C ALA A 334 5.12 -13.47 14.31
N GLY A 335 3.83 -13.40 14.68
CA GLY A 335 3.21 -12.15 15.11
C GLY A 335 1.87 -12.33 15.81
N LEU A 336 1.44 -11.27 16.50
CA LEU A 336 0.10 -11.11 17.04
C LEU A 336 -0.73 -10.34 16.03
N ILE A 337 -1.83 -10.93 15.58
CA ILE A 337 -2.79 -10.28 14.70
C ILE A 337 -4.00 -9.86 15.52
N VAL A 338 -4.37 -8.60 15.43
CA VAL A 338 -5.53 -8.03 16.15
C VAL A 338 -6.56 -7.55 15.12
N ARG A 339 -7.79 -8.02 15.26
CA ARG A 339 -8.93 -7.63 14.41
C ARG A 339 -10.12 -7.22 15.26
N VAL A 340 -10.88 -6.27 14.76
CA VAL A 340 -12.22 -5.96 15.30
C VAL A 340 -13.21 -6.89 14.62
N LEU A 341 -13.99 -7.62 15.40
CA LEU A 341 -15.05 -8.46 14.84
C LEU A 341 -16.34 -7.64 14.63
N PRO A 342 -17.05 -7.89 13.53
CA PRO A 342 -18.31 -7.20 13.29
C PRO A 342 -19.37 -7.67 14.30
N PRO A 343 -20.36 -6.82 14.66
CA PRO A 343 -21.39 -7.17 15.67
C PRO A 343 -22.15 -8.45 15.38
N GLN A 344 -22.31 -8.81 14.10
CA GLN A 344 -22.98 -10.04 13.66
C GLN A 344 -22.14 -11.31 13.83
N ALA A 345 -20.88 -11.22 14.23
CA ALA A 345 -20.01 -12.39 14.44
C ALA A 345 -20.53 -13.32 15.54
N GLY A 346 -21.24 -12.78 16.54
CA GLY A 346 -21.86 -13.52 17.61
C GLY A 346 -22.23 -12.64 18.79
N LYS A 347 -23.14 -13.11 19.64
CA LYS A 347 -23.60 -12.38 20.84
C LYS A 347 -22.71 -12.61 22.07
N SER A 348 -21.86 -13.62 22.01
CA SER A 348 -20.94 -13.99 23.10
C SER A 348 -19.64 -14.55 22.51
N HIS A 349 -18.58 -14.59 23.33
CA HIS A 349 -17.33 -15.23 22.92
C HIS A 349 -17.54 -16.70 22.53
N ALA A 350 -18.42 -17.42 23.24
CA ALA A 350 -18.75 -18.81 22.92
C ALA A 350 -19.44 -18.94 21.56
N ASP A 351 -20.35 -18.02 21.22
CA ASP A 351 -20.99 -17.98 19.92
C ASP A 351 -19.96 -17.72 18.81
N ILE A 352 -19.09 -16.75 19.01
CA ILE A 352 -18.03 -16.39 18.05
C ILE A 352 -17.09 -17.58 17.83
N ILE A 353 -16.65 -18.26 18.89
CA ILE A 353 -15.82 -19.46 18.76
C ILE A 353 -16.54 -20.52 17.92
N ARG A 354 -17.79 -20.76 18.19
CA ARG A 354 -18.59 -21.78 17.48
C ARG A 354 -18.84 -21.41 16.01
N THR A 355 -19.19 -20.14 15.72
CA THR A 355 -19.69 -19.72 14.39
C THR A 355 -18.58 -19.19 13.49
N VAL A 356 -17.61 -18.48 14.04
CA VAL A 356 -16.49 -17.84 13.29
C VAL A 356 -15.30 -18.79 13.23
N LEU A 357 -14.81 -19.30 14.38
CA LEU A 357 -13.63 -20.17 14.40
C LEU A 357 -13.95 -21.59 13.97
N LYS A 358 -15.18 -22.09 14.22
CA LYS A 358 -15.65 -23.45 13.86
C LYS A 358 -14.62 -24.54 14.24
N PRO A 359 -14.24 -24.63 15.51
CA PRO A 359 -13.17 -25.54 15.91
C PRO A 359 -13.62 -27.00 15.78
N THR A 360 -12.68 -27.87 15.43
CA THR A 360 -12.88 -29.33 15.45
C THR A 360 -12.68 -29.90 16.85
N GLN A 361 -11.77 -29.27 17.62
CA GLN A 361 -11.53 -29.56 19.03
C GLN A 361 -10.85 -28.37 19.70
N GLY A 362 -10.94 -28.26 21.01
CA GLY A 362 -10.25 -27.21 21.74
C GLY A 362 -10.81 -26.98 23.15
N ARG A 363 -10.09 -26.10 23.86
CA ARG A 363 -10.44 -25.65 25.21
C ARG A 363 -10.62 -24.14 25.22
N THR A 364 -11.57 -23.68 26.01
CA THR A 364 -11.81 -22.27 26.29
C THR A 364 -11.57 -22.00 27.78
N ASP A 365 -10.87 -20.93 28.07
CA ASP A 365 -10.62 -20.44 29.44
C ASP A 365 -11.10 -18.99 29.51
N ALA A 366 -12.09 -18.72 30.39
CA ALA A 366 -12.50 -17.36 30.71
C ALA A 366 -11.38 -16.66 31.51
N THR A 367 -11.07 -15.44 31.15
CA THR A 367 -9.99 -14.65 31.76
C THR A 367 -10.30 -13.15 31.70
N THR A 368 -9.43 -12.34 32.21
CA THR A 368 -9.44 -10.87 32.02
C THR A 368 -8.11 -10.40 31.49
N LEU A 369 -8.15 -9.46 30.56
CA LEU A 369 -6.96 -8.83 29.99
C LEU A 369 -7.01 -7.33 30.30
N ASN A 370 -6.16 -6.88 31.22
CA ASN A 370 -6.15 -5.48 31.72
C ASN A 370 -7.54 -4.95 32.11
N GLY A 371 -8.30 -5.78 32.85
CA GLY A 371 -9.65 -5.46 33.30
C GLY A 371 -10.76 -5.69 32.26
N LEU A 372 -10.42 -6.07 31.02
CA LEU A 372 -11.38 -6.35 29.97
C LEU A 372 -11.82 -7.83 29.99
N PRO A 373 -13.12 -8.15 29.93
CA PRO A 373 -13.59 -9.54 29.86
C PRO A 373 -13.01 -10.24 28.63
N SER A 374 -12.44 -11.42 28.81
CA SER A 374 -11.71 -12.12 27.75
C SER A 374 -11.97 -13.61 27.81
N THR A 375 -11.84 -14.29 26.67
CA THR A 375 -11.88 -15.76 26.58
C THR A 375 -10.73 -16.22 25.68
N ARG A 376 -9.85 -17.02 26.25
CA ARG A 376 -8.78 -17.66 25.47
C ARG A 376 -9.28 -18.98 24.92
N PHE A 377 -9.07 -19.19 23.62
CA PHE A 377 -9.30 -20.44 22.94
C PHE A 377 -7.95 -21.01 22.49
N ASN A 378 -7.76 -22.31 22.74
CA ASN A 378 -6.64 -23.07 22.24
C ASN A 378 -7.15 -24.40 21.68
N GLY A 379 -6.98 -24.66 20.40
CA GLY A 379 -7.57 -25.81 19.76
C GLY A 379 -7.13 -25.98 18.31
N THR A 380 -7.95 -26.69 17.56
CA THR A 380 -7.71 -27.02 16.16
C THR A 380 -8.92 -26.61 15.32
N VAL A 381 -8.65 -26.02 14.17
CA VAL A 381 -9.62 -25.69 13.13
C VAL A 381 -9.22 -26.41 11.82
N GLN A 382 -10.12 -26.46 10.85
CA GLN A 382 -9.78 -26.89 9.50
C GLN A 382 -9.43 -25.68 8.64
N ASN A 383 -8.32 -25.74 7.91
CA ASN A 383 -7.99 -24.75 6.88
C ASN A 383 -8.88 -24.94 5.63
N ALA A 384 -8.74 -24.06 4.63
CA ALA A 384 -9.49 -24.11 3.38
C ALA A 384 -9.29 -25.44 2.58
N GLN A 385 -8.18 -26.13 2.83
CA GLN A 385 -7.85 -27.44 2.24
C GLN A 385 -8.36 -28.62 3.08
N GLY A 386 -9.10 -28.37 4.18
CA GLY A 386 -9.61 -29.40 5.08
C GLY A 386 -8.55 -29.98 6.04
N GLN A 387 -7.36 -29.40 6.11
CA GLN A 387 -6.29 -29.88 6.98
C GLN A 387 -6.44 -29.30 8.39
N ALA A 388 -6.13 -30.12 9.39
CA ALA A 388 -6.17 -29.69 10.79
C ALA A 388 -5.03 -28.69 11.08
N GLN A 389 -5.39 -27.56 11.66
CA GLN A 389 -4.46 -26.49 12.01
C GLN A 389 -4.66 -26.05 13.45
N ALA A 390 -3.56 -25.94 14.21
CA ALA A 390 -3.57 -25.41 15.56
C ALA A 390 -3.90 -23.90 15.53
N LEU A 391 -4.75 -23.44 16.45
CA LEU A 391 -5.17 -22.06 16.58
C LEU A 391 -5.17 -21.63 18.04
N GLU A 392 -4.46 -20.55 18.34
CA GLU A 392 -4.52 -19.84 19.62
C GLU A 392 -5.10 -18.44 19.39
N VAL A 393 -6.23 -18.17 20.04
CA VAL A 393 -6.94 -16.90 19.94
C VAL A 393 -7.42 -16.45 21.31
N THR A 394 -7.33 -15.16 21.57
CA THR A 394 -8.01 -14.51 22.70
C THR A 394 -9.04 -13.55 22.16
N LEU A 395 -10.31 -13.78 22.52
CA LEU A 395 -11.41 -12.84 22.30
C LEU A 395 -11.49 -11.89 23.49
N VAL A 396 -11.58 -10.60 23.20
CA VAL A 396 -11.65 -9.56 24.24
C VAL A 396 -12.86 -8.66 23.99
N THR A 397 -13.73 -8.51 24.98
CA THR A 397 -14.74 -7.45 24.97
C THR A 397 -14.10 -6.16 25.44
N GLY A 398 -13.82 -5.28 24.50
CA GLY A 398 -13.14 -4.01 24.75
C GLY A 398 -14.10 -2.82 24.89
N PRO A 399 -13.59 -1.59 24.74
CA PRO A 399 -14.42 -0.40 24.81
C PRO A 399 -15.57 -0.39 23.81
N GLN A 400 -16.70 0.21 24.20
CA GLN A 400 -17.92 0.32 23.39
C GLN A 400 -18.54 -1.06 23.04
N ASP A 401 -18.32 -2.07 23.90
CA ASP A 401 -18.78 -3.46 23.71
C ASP A 401 -18.32 -4.11 22.38
N ARG A 402 -17.23 -3.60 21.80
CA ARG A 402 -16.62 -4.20 20.60
C ARG A 402 -15.85 -5.45 20.97
N THR A 403 -15.98 -6.48 20.15
CA THR A 403 -15.18 -7.70 20.32
C THR A 403 -13.93 -7.64 19.45
N TYR A 404 -12.78 -7.87 20.08
CA TYR A 404 -11.47 -7.95 19.44
C TYR A 404 -11.00 -9.40 19.43
N MET A 405 -10.42 -9.81 18.33
CA MET A 405 -9.78 -11.11 18.19
C MET A 405 -8.26 -10.91 18.12
N LEU A 406 -7.56 -11.45 19.12
CA LEU A 406 -6.10 -11.46 19.22
C LEU A 406 -5.62 -12.86 18.87
N GLN A 407 -4.99 -13.02 17.71
CA GLN A 407 -4.60 -14.32 17.16
C GLN A 407 -3.08 -14.43 17.11
N PHE A 408 -2.53 -15.54 17.63
CA PHE A 408 -1.13 -15.90 17.41
C PHE A 408 -0.98 -16.51 16.02
N SER A 409 0.01 -16.01 15.27
CA SER A 409 0.32 -16.45 13.92
C SER A 409 1.80 -16.69 13.75
N ALA A 410 2.17 -17.74 13.03
CA ALA A 410 3.58 -18.03 12.71
C ALA A 410 3.70 -18.89 11.44
N LYS A 411 4.83 -18.75 10.73
CA LYS A 411 5.13 -19.53 9.52
C LYS A 411 5.28 -21.03 9.81
N THR A 412 5.78 -21.37 10.99
CA THR A 412 6.02 -22.76 11.41
C THR A 412 5.69 -22.94 12.90
N ALA A 413 5.48 -24.18 13.33
CA ALA A 413 5.31 -24.50 14.74
C ALA A 413 6.54 -24.11 15.59
N GLN A 414 7.73 -24.25 15.02
CA GLN A 414 8.99 -23.83 15.66
C GLN A 414 9.03 -22.31 15.88
N ALA A 415 8.69 -21.50 14.86
CA ALA A 415 8.63 -20.05 14.96
C ALA A 415 7.60 -19.61 16.01
N LEU A 416 6.41 -20.26 16.06
CA LEU A 416 5.41 -20.02 17.09
C LEU A 416 5.97 -20.26 18.50
N GLN A 417 6.66 -21.37 18.69
CA GLN A 417 7.24 -21.72 19.98
C GLN A 417 8.34 -20.74 20.39
N SER A 418 9.23 -20.36 19.47
CA SER A 418 10.32 -19.42 19.72
C SER A 418 9.81 -18.01 20.04
N ALA A 419 8.72 -17.58 19.40
CA ALA A 419 8.11 -16.26 19.60
C ALA A 419 7.13 -16.20 20.81
N ARG A 420 6.83 -17.34 21.45
CA ARG A 420 5.73 -17.45 22.44
C ARG A 420 5.80 -16.42 23.57
N VAL A 421 6.98 -16.13 24.09
CA VAL A 421 7.15 -15.13 25.18
C VAL A 421 6.75 -13.74 24.66
N GLY A 422 7.27 -13.33 23.51
CA GLY A 422 6.91 -12.04 22.91
C GLY A 422 5.44 -11.97 22.49
N LEU A 423 4.86 -13.06 21.97
CA LEU A 423 3.43 -13.12 21.66
C LEU A 423 2.56 -12.89 22.91
N ARG A 424 2.93 -13.47 24.04
CA ARG A 424 2.22 -13.26 25.32
C ARG A 424 2.44 -11.84 25.90
N GLU A 425 3.64 -11.27 25.73
CA GLU A 425 3.90 -9.86 26.05
C GLU A 425 3.03 -8.93 25.21
N ALA A 426 3.00 -9.15 23.89
CA ALA A 426 2.17 -8.39 22.96
C ALA A 426 0.68 -8.49 23.29
N GLU A 427 0.16 -9.72 23.52
CA GLU A 427 -1.22 -9.96 23.94
C GLU A 427 -1.53 -9.25 25.25
N GLY A 428 -0.65 -9.41 26.26
CA GLY A 428 -0.79 -8.81 27.58
C GLY A 428 -0.77 -7.28 27.60
N SER A 429 -0.29 -6.65 26.54
CA SER A 429 -0.27 -5.19 26.39
C SER A 429 -1.59 -4.60 25.90
N PHE A 430 -2.52 -5.42 25.37
CA PHE A 430 -3.82 -4.94 24.89
C PHE A 430 -4.64 -4.35 26.05
N ARG A 431 -5.11 -3.13 25.91
CA ARG A 431 -5.86 -2.41 26.94
C ARG A 431 -6.73 -1.28 26.39
N ALA A 432 -7.64 -0.78 27.19
CA ALA A 432 -8.35 0.46 26.89
C ALA A 432 -7.40 1.67 26.92
N LEU A 433 -7.71 2.70 26.11
CA LEU A 433 -6.98 3.98 26.11
C LEU A 433 -7.13 4.71 27.44
N THR A 434 -6.02 5.25 27.93
CA THR A 434 -5.99 6.20 29.04
C THR A 434 -6.05 7.66 28.54
N GLY A 435 -6.21 8.62 29.45
CA GLY A 435 -6.12 10.04 29.12
C GLY A 435 -4.74 10.44 28.57
N GLN A 436 -3.67 9.82 29.08
CA GLN A 436 -2.31 10.06 28.60
C GLN A 436 -2.11 9.52 27.17
N ASP A 437 -2.68 8.36 26.86
CA ASP A 437 -2.61 7.77 25.52
C ASP A 437 -3.27 8.66 24.46
N ARG A 438 -4.39 9.31 24.79
CA ARG A 438 -5.09 10.22 23.86
C ARG A 438 -4.21 11.40 23.44
N ASN A 439 -3.33 11.90 24.33
CA ASN A 439 -2.37 12.93 24.00
C ASN A 439 -1.24 12.39 23.09
N ALA A 440 -0.74 11.18 23.37
CA ALA A 440 0.26 10.52 22.55
C ALA A 440 -0.29 10.13 21.16
N ALA A 441 -1.59 9.85 21.06
CA ALA A 441 -2.30 9.47 19.86
C ALA A 441 -2.74 10.64 18.96
N LYS A 442 -2.27 11.86 19.22
CA LYS A 442 -2.57 12.99 18.34
C LYS A 442 -1.90 12.80 16.98
N PRO A 443 -2.63 12.91 15.86
CA PRO A 443 -2.04 12.78 14.54
C PRO A 443 -1.12 13.95 14.23
N TRP A 444 -0.19 13.72 13.32
CA TRP A 444 0.66 14.76 12.76
C TRP A 444 0.07 15.23 11.42
N ALA A 445 0.32 16.49 11.09
CA ALA A 445 -0.15 17.07 9.82
C ALA A 445 0.93 17.95 9.18
N ILE A 446 0.84 18.05 7.87
CA ILE A 446 1.63 18.98 7.08
C ILE A 446 1.10 20.41 7.32
N ARG A 447 2.02 21.32 7.59
CA ARG A 447 1.77 22.76 7.58
C ARG A 447 2.74 23.45 6.64
N THR A 448 2.42 24.64 6.23
CA THR A 448 3.30 25.49 5.43
C THR A 448 3.69 26.70 6.25
N VAL A 449 4.96 26.98 6.32
CA VAL A 449 5.53 28.13 7.03
C VAL A 449 6.54 28.87 6.14
N THR A 450 6.83 30.10 6.50
CA THR A 450 7.90 30.87 5.87
C THR A 450 9.25 30.36 6.36
N TYR A 451 10.16 30.05 5.43
CA TYR A 451 11.49 29.53 5.76
C TYR A 451 12.31 30.55 6.54
N PRO A 452 12.77 30.24 7.77
CA PRO A 452 13.46 31.18 8.63
C PRO A 452 14.94 31.30 8.30
N LYS A 453 15.60 32.30 8.87
CA LYS A 453 17.07 32.46 8.76
C LYS A 453 17.86 31.33 9.42
N GLY A 454 17.33 30.69 10.45
CA GLY A 454 17.94 29.55 11.15
C GLY A 454 17.78 28.22 10.43
N GLY A 455 17.17 28.21 9.25
CA GLY A 455 17.10 27.05 8.38
C GLY A 455 16.22 25.91 8.91
N PHE A 456 16.41 24.71 8.34
CA PHE A 456 15.72 23.50 8.78
C PHE A 456 16.07 23.13 10.23
N ALA A 457 17.25 23.47 10.72
CA ALA A 457 17.63 23.23 12.12
C ALA A 457 16.74 24.02 13.11
N GLU A 458 16.30 25.22 12.73
CA GLU A 458 15.32 25.99 13.54
C GLU A 458 13.94 25.31 13.50
N LEU A 459 13.46 24.94 12.33
CA LEU A 459 12.16 24.29 12.15
C LEU A 459 12.09 22.91 12.84
N ALA A 460 13.20 22.19 12.88
CA ALA A 460 13.31 20.89 13.51
C ALA A 460 13.06 20.89 15.01
N ARG A 461 13.28 22.02 15.71
CA ARG A 461 13.13 22.10 17.16
C ARG A 461 11.71 21.86 17.66
N THR A 462 10.72 22.15 16.84
CA THR A 462 9.29 22.04 17.19
C THR A 462 8.59 20.90 16.45
N SER A 463 9.28 20.23 15.52
CA SER A 463 8.69 19.13 14.77
C SER A 463 8.65 17.85 15.59
N PRO A 464 7.51 17.11 15.64
CA PRO A 464 7.35 15.91 16.45
C PRO A 464 7.91 14.63 15.82
N ILE A 465 8.40 14.71 14.58
CA ILE A 465 8.87 13.54 13.81
C ILE A 465 10.28 13.11 14.22
N ASP A 466 10.60 11.86 13.99
CA ASP A 466 11.96 11.35 14.21
C ASP A 466 12.92 12.03 13.22
N ARG A 467 14.15 12.35 13.66
CA ARG A 467 15.18 13.02 12.83
C ARG A 467 14.61 14.20 12.06
N PRO A 468 14.05 15.19 12.77
CA PRO A 468 13.19 16.19 12.17
C PRO A 468 13.90 17.00 11.09
N GLU A 469 15.17 17.35 11.25
CA GLU A 469 15.88 18.13 10.24
C GLU A 469 16.03 17.36 8.92
N GLN A 470 16.46 16.08 8.98
CA GLN A 470 16.62 15.26 7.78
C GLN A 470 15.27 15.02 7.09
N GLN A 471 14.24 14.72 7.84
CA GLN A 471 12.90 14.51 7.24
C GLN A 471 12.30 15.80 6.67
N LEU A 472 12.47 16.94 7.33
CA LEU A 472 12.03 18.23 6.80
C LEU A 472 12.78 18.60 5.53
N ARG A 473 14.10 18.34 5.45
CA ARG A 473 14.87 18.47 4.21
C ARG A 473 14.31 17.55 3.12
N LEU A 474 14.00 16.32 3.47
CA LEU A 474 13.52 15.30 2.53
C LEU A 474 12.18 15.69 1.92
N ILE A 475 11.16 16.04 2.75
CA ILE A 475 9.85 16.44 2.25
C ILE A 475 9.83 17.75 1.48
N ASN A 476 10.90 18.57 1.58
CA ASN A 476 11.07 19.82 0.84
C ASN A 476 12.11 19.73 -0.29
N GLY A 477 12.54 18.52 -0.69
CA GLY A 477 13.45 18.32 -1.83
C GLY A 477 14.91 18.68 -1.57
N PHE A 478 15.33 18.94 -0.32
CA PHE A 478 16.68 19.40 0.05
C PHE A 478 17.51 18.33 0.78
N TYR A 479 17.17 17.06 0.70
CA TYR A 479 17.90 15.99 1.40
C TYR A 479 19.33 15.84 0.88
N SER A 480 19.56 15.97 -0.41
CA SER A 480 20.89 15.89 -1.02
C SER A 480 21.75 17.15 -0.80
N GLY A 481 21.23 18.17 -0.17
CA GLY A 481 21.91 19.43 0.13
C GLY A 481 21.19 20.68 -0.39
N GLY A 482 21.76 21.83 -0.14
CA GLY A 482 21.14 23.12 -0.45
C GLY A 482 20.16 23.60 0.64
N GLU A 483 19.60 24.77 0.42
CA GLU A 483 18.65 25.44 1.33
C GLU A 483 17.64 26.24 0.51
N PRO A 484 16.36 26.30 0.94
CA PRO A 484 15.41 27.25 0.37
C PRO A 484 15.86 28.70 0.56
N LYS A 485 15.37 29.60 -0.27
CA LYS A 485 15.55 31.04 -0.02
C LYS A 485 14.80 31.43 1.25
N VAL A 486 15.41 32.20 2.14
CA VAL A 486 14.74 32.79 3.31
C VAL A 486 13.48 33.54 2.84
N GLY A 487 12.36 33.27 3.48
CA GLY A 487 11.06 33.80 3.08
C GLY A 487 10.26 32.90 2.12
N ALA A 488 10.83 31.84 1.55
CA ALA A 488 10.07 30.87 0.76
C ALA A 488 9.12 30.06 1.64
N LEU A 489 8.00 29.60 1.08
CA LEU A 489 7.11 28.67 1.77
C LEU A 489 7.71 27.27 1.75
N VAL A 490 7.73 26.63 2.92
CA VAL A 490 8.22 25.24 3.11
C VAL A 490 7.21 24.43 3.92
N LYS A 491 7.25 23.13 3.73
CA LYS A 491 6.46 22.16 4.51
C LYS A 491 7.13 21.91 5.86
N VAL A 492 6.34 21.88 6.90
CA VAL A 492 6.72 21.39 8.23
C VAL A 492 5.69 20.36 8.70
N VAL A 493 6.04 19.59 9.71
CA VAL A 493 5.15 18.61 10.34
C VAL A 493 4.90 19.04 11.78
N GLU A 494 3.62 19.16 12.15
CA GLU A 494 3.18 19.56 13.48
C GLU A 494 2.16 18.56 14.02
N THR A 495 2.04 18.50 15.35
CA THR A 495 0.96 17.76 16.00
C THR A 495 -0.35 18.54 15.85
N LEU A 496 -1.42 17.87 15.39
CA LEU A 496 -2.75 18.46 15.39
C LEU A 496 -3.23 18.69 16.84
N GLN A 497 -3.76 19.87 17.09
CA GLN A 497 -4.26 20.25 18.42
C GLN A 497 -5.58 19.56 18.78
#